data_c7c56d0ec96abd72310807aec14dde8a
#
_entry.id   c7c56d0ec96abd72310807aec14dde8a
#
_cell.length_a   1.000
_cell.length_b   1.000
_cell.length_c   1.000
_cell.angle_alpha   90.00
_cell.angle_beta   90.00
_cell.angle_gamma   90.00
#
_symmetry.space_group_name_H-M   'P 1'
#
loop_
_entity.id
_entity.type
_entity.pdbx_description
1 polymer ?
#
loop_
_entity_poly.entity_id
_entity_poly.type
_entity_poly.pdbx_seq_one_letter_code
_entity_poly.pdbx_strand_id
1 'polypeptide(L)'
;MDPFFTEEQLNNMSRENMMEVMRIMQNQVRKKETGVQLLKDKQKELEFMNAMLSDRLALAQRRRFGSSSEKYADGYEQMDLFNEAEANADTDTAEIEEEIVIPSHKRKKRTGKKEEDLSNFEVTETIEYKLTGEDRYCPDCGTKYKVVTKEVVKRLKFIPSTFEVVEEVTYVYSCPKCGTMIRPEKEFPLIKGSIATPSLVAGIMNAKYVNGMPLARQEREFARYDLNLSTKTMANWIISCADRYLGLLYGQMKEEFLKSRYIHCDETRIQVIDEPDQKGSSQNWMWVYLTDHYSEAPQMVLFDYERTRAGYHPVNFLGDTFHGYLTCDGYQAYHGLNDSITVTGCFTHARRRFDAALTALKKDFTKEQLKETVAYQAMTRIGILYKVEELIKDKTPEERYQERQKQSRPVVDALFEWLHSMEDSVDRSSLIGDAILYTLNQENYLRRYLDDGHLSIDNNSAERAIKNFAVGRRNWLFAKSIRGADASAVVYSIAETALLNGLKPYVYLSYVLDELRKMGPFPKPDDLNRLLPWSNELPEGFRTKKKK
;
A
#
# COMPACT_ATOMS: atom_id res chain seq x y z
N MET A 1 25.42 45.52 -23.94
CA MET A 1 26.32 44.38 -24.26
C MET A 1 27.02 44.76 -25.55
N ASP A 2 28.31 45.03 -25.49
CA ASP A 2 29.08 45.30 -26.71
C ASP A 2 29.08 44.01 -27.55
N PRO A 3 28.87 44.10 -28.87
CA PRO A 3 28.92 42.97 -29.75
C PRO A 3 30.32 42.37 -29.75
N PHE A 4 30.46 41.04 -29.63
CA PHE A 4 31.76 40.36 -29.62
C PHE A 4 32.59 40.57 -30.89
N PHE A 5 31.96 40.99 -31.99
CA PHE A 5 32.58 41.36 -33.25
C PHE A 5 31.83 42.54 -33.86
N THR A 6 32.57 43.48 -34.49
CA THR A 6 31.96 44.54 -35.27
C THR A 6 31.48 44.02 -36.63
N GLU A 7 30.54 44.71 -37.27
CA GLU A 7 30.07 44.36 -38.62
C GLU A 7 31.20 44.24 -39.65
N GLU A 8 32.22 45.08 -39.52
CA GLU A 8 33.37 45.05 -40.36
C GLU A 8 34.28 43.82 -40.14
N GLN A 9 34.38 43.34 -38.91
CA GLN A 9 35.11 42.13 -38.58
C GLN A 9 34.37 40.88 -39.07
N LEU A 10 33.06 40.88 -39.05
CA LEU A 10 32.23 39.77 -39.55
C LEU A 10 32.29 39.67 -41.09
N ASN A 11 32.29 40.82 -41.80
CA ASN A 11 32.31 40.85 -43.23
C ASN A 11 33.67 40.43 -43.84
N ASN A 12 34.77 40.57 -43.09
CA ASN A 12 36.12 40.18 -43.50
C ASN A 12 36.57 38.80 -43.06
N MET A 13 35.67 38.01 -42.45
CA MET A 13 35.96 36.67 -41.91
C MET A 13 35.83 35.58 -42.98
N SER A 14 36.82 34.70 -43.08
CA SER A 14 36.71 33.55 -43.97
C SER A 14 35.54 32.64 -43.56
N ARG A 15 34.95 31.89 -44.50
CA ARG A 15 33.84 30.97 -44.25
C ARG A 15 34.17 29.93 -43.18
N GLU A 16 35.40 29.46 -43.09
CA GLU A 16 35.88 28.50 -42.10
C GLU A 16 35.93 29.12 -40.69
N ASN A 17 36.46 30.32 -40.56
CA ASN A 17 36.51 31.04 -39.29
C ASN A 17 35.11 31.43 -38.80
N MET A 18 34.18 31.75 -39.71
CA MET A 18 32.78 32.04 -39.37
C MET A 18 32.06 30.78 -38.84
N MET A 19 32.33 29.61 -39.42
CA MET A 19 31.80 28.32 -38.92
C MET A 19 32.35 27.96 -37.55
N GLU A 20 33.63 28.25 -37.28
CA GLU A 20 34.25 28.00 -35.98
C GLU A 20 33.69 28.93 -34.87
N VAL A 21 33.51 30.20 -35.20
CA VAL A 21 32.87 31.18 -34.30
C VAL A 21 31.42 30.78 -34.00
N MET A 22 30.64 30.34 -34.99
CA MET A 22 29.29 29.84 -34.80
C MET A 22 29.26 28.61 -33.90
N ARG A 23 30.21 27.70 -34.06
CA ARG A 23 30.32 26.49 -33.23
C ARG A 23 30.67 26.84 -31.77
N ILE A 24 31.56 27.80 -31.56
CA ILE A 24 31.91 28.31 -30.23
C ILE A 24 30.69 28.98 -29.57
N MET A 25 29.97 29.82 -30.33
CA MET A 25 28.74 30.48 -29.85
C MET A 25 27.64 29.48 -29.51
N GLN A 26 27.40 28.48 -30.35
CA GLN A 26 26.46 27.43 -30.08
C GLN A 26 26.80 26.65 -28.79
N ASN A 27 28.07 26.35 -28.57
CA ASN A 27 28.54 25.71 -27.34
C ASN A 27 28.39 26.62 -26.10
N GLN A 28 28.60 27.94 -26.26
CA GLN A 28 28.36 28.90 -25.17
C GLN A 28 26.88 29.07 -24.85
N VAL A 29 26.01 29.10 -25.87
CA VAL A 29 24.55 29.13 -25.69
C VAL A 29 24.09 27.87 -24.95
N ARG A 30 24.52 26.67 -25.39
CA ARG A 30 24.21 25.41 -24.69
C ARG A 30 24.67 25.39 -23.22
N LYS A 31 25.90 25.91 -22.95
CA LYS A 31 26.37 26.00 -21.55
C LYS A 31 25.57 27.01 -20.72
N LYS A 32 25.09 28.10 -21.32
CA LYS A 32 24.21 29.06 -20.64
C LYS A 32 22.81 28.48 -20.42
N GLU A 33 22.27 27.78 -21.39
CA GLU A 33 20.95 27.10 -21.25
C GLU A 33 20.97 26.05 -20.13
N THR A 34 22.02 25.21 -20.08
CA THR A 34 22.21 24.26 -18.96
C THR A 34 22.39 24.97 -17.61
N GLY A 35 23.10 26.07 -17.57
CA GLY A 35 23.27 26.91 -16.38
C GLY A 35 21.96 27.57 -15.93
N VAL A 36 21.15 28.05 -16.84
CA VAL A 36 19.81 28.62 -16.55
C VAL A 36 18.85 27.54 -16.05
N GLN A 37 18.90 26.34 -16.63
CA GLN A 37 18.09 25.23 -16.15
C GLN A 37 18.47 24.84 -14.73
N LEU A 38 19.77 24.70 -14.44
CA LEU A 38 20.27 24.39 -13.11
C LEU A 38 19.88 25.46 -12.07
N LEU A 39 19.90 26.74 -12.45
CA LEU A 39 19.45 27.83 -11.57
C LEU A 39 17.95 27.81 -11.32
N LYS A 40 17.14 27.47 -12.33
CA LYS A 40 15.67 27.27 -12.17
C LYS A 40 15.34 26.11 -11.24
N ASP A 41 16.07 25.02 -11.36
CA ASP A 41 15.87 23.85 -10.50
C ASP A 41 16.28 24.18 -9.05
N LYS A 42 17.37 24.91 -8.86
CA LYS A 42 17.82 25.38 -7.55
C LYS A 42 16.89 26.44 -6.93
N GLN A 43 16.28 27.28 -7.74
CA GLN A 43 15.26 28.23 -7.29
C GLN A 43 13.99 27.49 -6.81
N LYS A 44 13.53 26.48 -7.54
CA LYS A 44 12.40 25.63 -7.12
C LYS A 44 12.70 24.89 -5.81
N GLU A 45 13.93 24.40 -5.66
CA GLU A 45 14.38 23.75 -4.41
C GLU A 45 14.37 24.73 -3.22
N LEU A 46 14.82 25.97 -3.42
CA LEU A 46 14.79 27.02 -2.40
C LEU A 46 13.37 27.48 -2.05
N GLU A 47 12.49 27.61 -3.03
CA GLU A 47 11.07 27.93 -2.82
C GLU A 47 10.39 26.84 -2.02
N PHE A 48 10.68 25.57 -2.33
CA PHE A 48 10.21 24.40 -1.57
C PHE A 48 10.75 24.39 -0.13
N MET A 49 12.03 24.67 0.07
CA MET A 49 12.62 24.78 1.42
C MET A 49 12.00 25.92 2.23
N ASN A 50 11.71 27.05 1.61
CA ASN A 50 11.05 28.16 2.27
C ASN A 50 9.61 27.83 2.67
N ALA A 51 8.85 27.13 1.82
CA ALA A 51 7.52 26.63 2.18
C ALA A 51 7.59 25.65 3.35
N MET A 52 8.53 24.69 3.34
CA MET A 52 8.76 23.76 4.46
C MET A 52 9.15 24.46 5.77
N LEU A 53 9.96 25.52 5.70
CA LEU A 53 10.35 26.29 6.87
C LEU A 53 9.17 27.11 7.42
N SER A 54 8.31 27.67 6.55
CA SER A 54 7.06 28.32 6.94
C SER A 54 6.12 27.36 7.66
N ASP A 55 5.92 26.14 7.13
CA ASP A 55 5.09 25.13 7.77
C ASP A 55 5.68 24.66 9.12
N ARG A 56 7.00 24.52 9.20
CA ARG A 56 7.68 24.23 10.49
C ARG A 56 7.53 25.36 11.49
N LEU A 57 7.60 26.61 11.03
CA LEU A 57 7.42 27.77 11.91
C LEU A 57 5.99 27.86 12.41
N ALA A 58 4.99 27.62 11.54
CA ALA A 58 3.59 27.55 11.91
C ALA A 58 3.30 26.42 12.91
N LEU A 59 3.88 25.22 12.69
CA LEU A 59 3.78 24.10 13.65
C LEU A 59 4.50 24.39 14.96
N ALA A 60 5.65 25.07 14.95
CA ALA A 60 6.37 25.44 16.16
C ALA A 60 5.65 26.52 16.95
N GLN A 61 4.99 27.47 16.28
CA GLN A 61 4.13 28.47 16.91
C GLN A 61 2.89 27.83 17.52
N ARG A 62 2.23 26.88 16.83
CA ARG A 62 1.12 26.07 17.39
C ARG A 62 1.55 25.26 18.61
N ARG A 63 2.79 24.72 18.66
CA ARG A 63 3.33 24.02 19.84
C ARG A 63 3.67 24.93 21.01
N ARG A 64 4.01 26.19 20.79
CA ARG A 64 4.33 27.17 21.85
C ARG A 64 3.10 27.81 22.49
N PHE A 65 1.97 27.93 21.77
CA PHE A 65 0.77 28.61 22.22
C PHE A 65 -0.47 27.70 22.33
N GLY A 66 -0.35 26.41 21.95
CA GLY A 66 -1.38 25.40 22.19
C GLY A 66 -1.18 24.76 23.56
N SER A 67 -2.26 24.59 24.32
CA SER A 67 -2.28 23.91 25.61
C SER A 67 -1.57 22.56 25.53
N SER A 68 -0.69 22.29 26.50
CA SER A 68 0.07 21.07 26.69
C SER A 68 -0.84 19.87 27.01
N SER A 69 -1.45 19.28 26.00
CA SER A 69 -1.91 17.91 26.06
C SER A 69 -1.35 17.21 24.83
N GLU A 70 -0.53 16.22 25.04
CA GLU A 70 -0.03 15.27 24.02
C GLU A 70 -1.18 14.40 23.49
N LYS A 71 -2.22 15.04 22.97
CA LYS A 71 -3.19 14.38 22.11
C LYS A 71 -2.88 14.82 20.69
N TYR A 72 -2.34 13.90 19.92
CA TYR A 72 -2.16 14.05 18.50
C TYR A 72 -3.44 14.60 17.87
N ALA A 73 -3.35 15.79 17.25
CA ALA A 73 -4.42 16.41 16.49
C ALA A 73 -4.56 15.84 15.07
N ASP A 74 -4.09 14.62 14.86
CA ASP A 74 -4.38 13.84 13.67
C ASP A 74 -5.43 12.82 14.08
N GLY A 75 -6.61 12.89 13.45
CA GLY A 75 -7.74 11.97 13.65
C GLY A 75 -7.45 10.54 13.17
N TYR A 76 -6.28 10.04 13.48
CA TYR A 76 -6.02 8.62 13.56
C TYR A 76 -6.59 8.19 14.92
N GLU A 77 -7.70 7.48 14.90
CA GLU A 77 -7.96 6.53 15.98
C GLU A 77 -6.66 5.77 16.17
N GLN A 78 -5.99 6.04 17.28
CA GLN A 78 -4.92 5.21 17.77
C GLN A 78 -5.59 3.85 18.00
N MET A 79 -5.49 2.96 17.04
CA MET A 79 -5.73 1.55 17.32
C MET A 79 -4.75 1.21 18.42
N ASP A 80 -5.26 0.98 19.61
CA ASP A 80 -4.52 0.47 20.74
C ASP A 80 -3.94 -0.89 20.33
N LEU A 81 -2.73 -0.87 19.78
CA LEU A 81 -1.99 -2.05 19.34
C LEU A 81 -1.73 -3.03 20.51
N PHE A 82 -1.96 -2.57 21.73
CA PHE A 82 -1.75 -3.35 22.96
C PHE A 82 -3.04 -3.85 23.59
N ASN A 83 -4.20 -3.31 23.22
CA ASN A 83 -5.52 -3.69 23.74
C ASN A 83 -6.46 -4.26 22.66
N GLU A 84 -5.92 -4.68 21.52
CA GLU A 84 -6.74 -5.23 20.42
C GLU A 84 -7.53 -6.47 20.87
N ALA A 85 -6.94 -7.27 21.75
CA ALA A 85 -7.60 -8.43 22.34
C ALA A 85 -8.71 -8.04 23.35
N GLU A 86 -8.51 -6.94 24.11
CA GLU A 86 -9.51 -6.45 25.09
C GLU A 86 -10.59 -5.58 24.44
N ALA A 87 -10.22 -4.76 23.43
CA ALA A 87 -11.19 -3.90 22.73
C ALA A 87 -12.16 -4.69 21.82
N ASN A 88 -11.74 -5.89 21.35
CA ASN A 88 -12.57 -6.79 20.53
C ASN A 88 -13.03 -8.04 21.29
N ALA A 89 -12.72 -8.17 22.58
CA ALA A 89 -13.26 -9.21 23.42
C ALA A 89 -14.72 -8.88 23.74
N ASP A 90 -15.63 -9.63 23.14
CA ASP A 90 -17.04 -9.60 23.48
C ASP A 90 -17.20 -10.26 24.85
N THR A 91 -17.52 -9.46 25.87
CA THR A 91 -17.69 -9.92 27.26
C THR A 91 -18.88 -10.87 27.45
N ASP A 92 -19.71 -11.03 26.42
CA ASP A 92 -20.88 -11.92 26.42
C ASP A 92 -20.66 -13.30 25.80
N THR A 93 -19.43 -13.63 25.37
CA THR A 93 -19.08 -14.99 24.96
C THR A 93 -18.51 -15.81 26.11
N ALA A 94 -19.21 -15.86 27.24
CA ALA A 94 -19.09 -16.99 28.15
C ALA A 94 -19.63 -18.21 27.42
N GLU A 95 -18.80 -19.24 27.20
CA GLU A 95 -19.27 -20.56 26.81
C GLU A 95 -20.09 -21.16 27.98
N ILE A 96 -21.35 -20.77 28.08
CA ILE A 96 -22.28 -21.35 29.00
C ILE A 96 -22.77 -22.62 28.32
N GLU A 97 -22.40 -23.77 28.85
CA GLU A 97 -23.12 -25.02 28.65
C GLU A 97 -24.48 -24.90 29.35
N GLU A 98 -25.48 -24.34 28.69
CA GLU A 98 -26.86 -24.40 29.17
C GLU A 98 -27.50 -25.69 28.71
N GLU A 99 -27.88 -26.52 29.68
CA GLU A 99 -28.92 -27.54 29.51
C GLU A 99 -30.24 -26.86 29.12
N ILE A 100 -30.60 -26.91 27.85
CA ILE A 100 -31.87 -26.36 27.37
C ILE A 100 -32.93 -27.48 27.34
N VAL A 101 -33.88 -27.38 28.24
CA VAL A 101 -35.18 -28.09 28.17
C VAL A 101 -35.98 -27.45 27.02
N ILE A 102 -36.24 -28.20 25.95
CA ILE A 102 -36.85 -27.71 24.71
C ILE A 102 -38.37 -27.91 24.74
N PRO A 103 -39.19 -26.84 24.55
CA PRO A 103 -40.53 -26.98 23.97
C PRO A 103 -40.44 -27.07 22.46
N SER A 104 -41.14 -28.02 21.86
CA SER A 104 -41.09 -28.34 20.43
C SER A 104 -41.55 -27.20 19.52
N HIS A 105 -40.62 -26.57 18.82
CA HIS A 105 -40.90 -25.82 17.60
C HIS A 105 -39.85 -26.12 16.55
N LYS A 106 -40.30 -26.52 15.34
CA LYS A 106 -39.46 -26.79 14.18
C LYS A 106 -38.73 -25.52 13.74
N ARG A 107 -37.51 -25.33 14.20
CA ARG A 107 -36.59 -24.35 13.65
C ARG A 107 -35.72 -24.99 12.57
N LYS A 108 -35.63 -24.36 11.38
CA LYS A 108 -34.60 -24.68 10.39
C LYS A 108 -33.23 -24.58 11.07
N LYS A 109 -32.45 -25.70 11.07
CA LYS A 109 -31.06 -25.70 11.53
C LYS A 109 -30.29 -24.61 10.78
N ARG A 110 -29.89 -23.54 11.45
CA ARG A 110 -28.79 -22.74 11.00
C ARG A 110 -27.52 -23.58 11.12
N THR A 111 -26.84 -23.87 10.01
CA THR A 111 -25.50 -24.42 10.05
C THR A 111 -24.66 -23.45 10.87
N GLY A 112 -24.08 -23.92 11.97
CA GLY A 112 -23.35 -23.04 12.88
C GLY A 112 -22.09 -22.51 12.23
N LYS A 113 -21.70 -21.29 12.55
CA LYS A 113 -20.47 -20.63 12.10
C LYS A 113 -19.21 -21.52 12.22
N LYS A 114 -19.16 -22.40 13.25
CA LYS A 114 -18.13 -23.43 13.44
C LYS A 114 -18.01 -24.42 12.25
N GLU A 115 -19.09 -24.88 11.69
CA GLU A 115 -19.07 -25.85 10.57
C GLU A 115 -18.62 -25.17 9.27
N GLU A 116 -18.99 -23.90 9.08
CA GLU A 116 -18.56 -23.09 7.93
C GLU A 116 -17.06 -22.78 7.99
N ASP A 117 -16.55 -22.36 9.15
CA ASP A 117 -15.14 -22.04 9.35
C ASP A 117 -14.23 -23.28 9.18
N LEU A 118 -14.68 -24.47 9.61
CA LEU A 118 -13.91 -25.71 9.49
C LEU A 118 -14.06 -26.41 8.13
N SER A 119 -15.00 -26.01 7.30
CA SER A 119 -15.26 -26.64 5.98
C SER A 119 -14.09 -26.50 4.99
N ASN A 120 -13.19 -25.52 5.23
CA ASN A 120 -12.04 -25.24 4.37
C ASN A 120 -10.79 -26.08 4.72
N PHE A 121 -10.86 -26.90 5.76
CA PHE A 121 -9.74 -27.72 6.24
C PHE A 121 -10.03 -29.19 6.06
N GLU A 122 -9.01 -29.96 5.67
CA GLU A 122 -9.08 -31.41 5.61
C GLU A 122 -8.90 -32.01 7.01
N VAL A 123 -9.55 -33.15 7.26
CA VAL A 123 -9.37 -33.89 8.50
C VAL A 123 -8.08 -34.69 8.38
N THR A 124 -7.04 -34.26 9.10
CA THR A 124 -5.72 -34.90 9.09
C THR A 124 -5.54 -35.95 10.17
N GLU A 125 -6.36 -35.93 11.24
CA GLU A 125 -6.25 -36.83 12.36
C GLU A 125 -7.67 -37.16 12.91
N THR A 126 -7.92 -38.43 13.23
CA THR A 126 -9.17 -38.86 13.86
C THR A 126 -8.83 -39.55 15.17
N ILE A 127 -9.29 -38.97 16.29
CA ILE A 127 -9.17 -39.58 17.62
C ILE A 127 -10.48 -40.29 17.92
N GLU A 128 -10.45 -41.61 18.16
CA GLU A 128 -11.62 -42.40 18.48
C GLU A 128 -11.64 -42.78 19.96
N TYR A 129 -12.71 -42.45 20.62
CA TYR A 129 -12.98 -42.87 21.98
C TYR A 129 -13.94 -44.08 21.94
N LYS A 130 -13.49 -45.22 22.41
CA LYS A 130 -14.28 -46.47 22.41
C LYS A 130 -14.22 -47.10 23.80
N LEU A 131 -15.32 -47.69 24.22
CA LEU A 131 -15.33 -48.50 25.45
C LEU A 131 -14.36 -49.68 25.26
N THR A 132 -13.56 -49.96 26.28
CA THR A 132 -12.58 -51.08 26.29
C THR A 132 -12.81 -51.99 27.50
N GLY A 133 -12.35 -53.24 27.42
CA GLY A 133 -12.43 -54.18 28.54
C GLY A 133 -13.86 -54.45 29.01
N GLU A 134 -14.05 -54.41 30.31
CA GLU A 134 -15.31 -54.67 30.98
C GLU A 134 -16.38 -53.61 30.75
N ASP A 135 -16.00 -52.37 30.48
CA ASP A 135 -16.91 -51.24 30.18
C ASP A 135 -17.77 -51.49 28.91
N ARG A 136 -17.41 -52.48 28.10
CA ARG A 136 -18.18 -52.90 26.92
C ARG A 136 -19.42 -53.74 27.25
N TYR A 137 -19.60 -54.12 28.49
CA TYR A 137 -20.70 -54.96 28.94
C TYR A 137 -21.62 -54.24 29.93
N CYS A 138 -22.92 -54.47 29.81
CA CYS A 138 -23.90 -53.86 30.69
C CYS A 138 -23.72 -54.44 32.12
N PRO A 139 -23.56 -53.58 33.13
CA PRO A 139 -23.37 -54.06 34.49
C PRO A 139 -24.63 -54.82 35.06
N ASP A 140 -25.82 -54.51 34.53
CA ASP A 140 -27.06 -55.08 35.00
C ASP A 140 -27.38 -56.43 34.38
N CYS A 141 -27.03 -56.69 33.12
CA CYS A 141 -27.42 -57.89 32.39
C CYS A 141 -26.25 -58.61 31.68
N GLY A 142 -25.03 -58.11 31.75
CA GLY A 142 -23.86 -58.74 31.16
C GLY A 142 -23.80 -58.66 29.59
N THR A 143 -24.78 -58.06 28.95
CA THR A 143 -24.85 -58.01 27.48
C THR A 143 -23.88 -56.97 26.93
N LYS A 144 -23.17 -57.33 25.85
CA LYS A 144 -22.24 -56.43 25.19
C LYS A 144 -22.96 -55.27 24.50
N TYR A 145 -22.56 -54.00 24.80
CA TYR A 145 -23.12 -52.83 24.19
C TYR A 145 -22.88 -52.77 22.68
N LYS A 146 -23.89 -52.32 21.93
CA LYS A 146 -23.81 -52.04 20.48
C LYS A 146 -23.69 -50.53 20.26
N VAL A 147 -22.85 -50.14 19.32
CA VAL A 147 -22.77 -48.72 18.90
C VAL A 147 -24.07 -48.34 18.19
N VAL A 148 -24.79 -47.39 18.74
CA VAL A 148 -26.07 -46.88 18.19
C VAL A 148 -25.83 -45.65 17.30
N THR A 149 -24.93 -44.77 17.72
CA THR A 149 -24.60 -43.53 16.99
C THR A 149 -23.14 -43.14 17.21
N LYS A 150 -22.64 -42.25 16.39
CA LYS A 150 -21.33 -41.62 16.56
C LYS A 150 -21.53 -40.12 16.67
N GLU A 151 -21.01 -39.52 17.71
CA GLU A 151 -20.91 -38.07 17.85
C GLU A 151 -19.55 -37.64 17.34
N VAL A 152 -19.53 -36.68 16.40
CA VAL A 152 -18.29 -36.19 15.79
C VAL A 152 -18.14 -34.69 16.10
N VAL A 153 -17.12 -34.37 16.87
CA VAL A 153 -16.75 -32.99 17.17
C VAL A 153 -15.47 -32.66 16.42
N LYS A 154 -15.51 -31.66 15.51
CA LYS A 154 -14.35 -31.19 14.80
C LYS A 154 -13.68 -30.08 15.61
N ARG A 155 -12.35 -30.14 15.72
CA ARG A 155 -11.51 -29.15 16.40
C ARG A 155 -10.36 -28.74 15.48
N LEU A 156 -9.89 -27.48 15.58
CA LEU A 156 -8.76 -26.99 14.79
C LEU A 156 -7.47 -27.18 15.59
N LYS A 157 -6.47 -27.85 14.98
CA LYS A 157 -5.13 -28.02 15.53
C LYS A 157 -4.18 -27.02 14.85
N PHE A 158 -3.53 -26.18 15.63
CA PHE A 158 -2.47 -25.28 15.13
C PHE A 158 -1.15 -26.04 15.11
N ILE A 159 -0.46 -25.98 13.96
CA ILE A 159 0.89 -26.52 13.78
C ILE A 159 1.82 -25.32 13.59
N PRO A 160 2.76 -25.08 14.51
CA PRO A 160 3.76 -24.01 14.37
C PRO A 160 4.61 -24.21 13.11
N SER A 161 5.27 -23.14 12.67
CA SER A 161 6.23 -23.22 11.56
C SER A 161 7.33 -24.24 11.87
N THR A 162 7.64 -25.09 10.88
CA THR A 162 8.73 -26.07 10.94
C THR A 162 9.76 -25.78 9.87
N PHE A 163 11.02 -26.16 10.13
CA PHE A 163 12.11 -26.11 9.15
C PHE A 163 12.48 -27.51 8.76
N GLU A 164 12.69 -27.73 7.46
CA GLU A 164 13.12 -29.00 6.89
C GLU A 164 14.40 -28.79 6.11
N VAL A 165 15.31 -29.77 6.15
CA VAL A 165 16.54 -29.77 5.35
C VAL A 165 16.28 -30.55 4.09
N VAL A 166 16.55 -29.91 2.94
CA VAL A 166 16.51 -30.56 1.62
C VAL A 166 17.92 -30.81 1.15
N GLU A 167 18.27 -32.05 0.86
CA GLU A 167 19.56 -32.44 0.28
C GLU A 167 19.47 -32.49 -1.26
N GLU A 168 20.24 -31.65 -1.94
CA GLU A 168 20.40 -31.69 -3.40
C GLU A 168 21.64 -32.49 -3.78
N VAL A 169 21.47 -33.76 -4.17
CA VAL A 169 22.56 -34.67 -4.52
C VAL A 169 22.84 -34.61 -6.03
N THR A 170 24.05 -34.19 -6.42
CA THR A 170 24.48 -34.17 -7.80
C THR A 170 25.55 -35.23 -8.02
N TYR A 171 25.26 -36.23 -8.84
CA TYR A 171 26.24 -37.27 -9.21
C TYR A 171 27.21 -36.74 -10.26
N VAL A 172 28.48 -37.00 -10.03
CA VAL A 172 29.56 -36.71 -10.99
C VAL A 172 29.98 -37.99 -11.64
N TYR A 173 29.93 -38.03 -12.96
CA TYR A 173 30.30 -39.22 -13.74
C TYR A 173 31.68 -39.01 -14.35
N SER A 174 32.47 -40.08 -14.44
CA SER A 174 33.74 -40.08 -15.13
C SER A 174 33.74 -41.18 -16.18
N CYS A 175 34.25 -40.87 -17.37
CA CYS A 175 34.48 -41.88 -18.40
C CYS A 175 35.68 -42.76 -18.01
N PRO A 176 35.52 -44.09 -17.84
CA PRO A 176 36.62 -44.95 -17.43
C PRO A 176 37.70 -45.09 -18.51
N LYS A 177 37.42 -44.72 -19.76
CA LYS A 177 38.33 -44.84 -20.88
C LYS A 177 39.19 -43.60 -21.12
N CYS A 178 38.61 -42.40 -21.04
CA CYS A 178 39.31 -41.13 -21.32
C CYS A 178 39.40 -40.19 -20.13
N GLY A 179 38.79 -40.53 -18.97
CA GLY A 179 38.82 -39.69 -17.77
C GLY A 179 37.92 -38.43 -17.81
N THR A 180 37.23 -38.20 -18.92
CA THR A 180 36.33 -37.03 -19.05
C THR A 180 35.25 -37.07 -17.97
N MET A 181 35.11 -35.98 -17.23
CA MET A 181 34.10 -35.85 -16.18
C MET A 181 32.89 -35.07 -16.69
N ILE A 182 31.68 -35.53 -16.37
CA ILE A 182 30.42 -34.87 -16.70
C ILE A 182 29.53 -34.81 -15.47
N ARG A 183 28.76 -33.73 -15.37
CA ARG A 183 27.74 -33.54 -14.36
C ARG A 183 26.42 -33.28 -15.07
N PRO A 184 25.29 -33.74 -14.52
CA PRO A 184 23.97 -33.34 -15.02
C PRO A 184 23.77 -31.83 -14.83
N GLU A 185 23.02 -31.25 -15.74
CA GLU A 185 22.54 -29.88 -15.57
C GLU A 185 21.62 -29.83 -14.36
N LYS A 186 21.74 -28.80 -13.53
CA LYS A 186 20.88 -28.60 -12.39
C LYS A 186 20.34 -27.17 -12.38
N GLU A 187 19.20 -27.02 -11.74
CA GLU A 187 18.58 -25.70 -11.55
C GLU A 187 19.51 -24.75 -10.78
N PHE A 188 19.44 -23.47 -11.12
CA PHE A 188 20.19 -22.45 -10.40
C PHE A 188 19.64 -22.27 -8.97
N PRO A 189 20.50 -22.20 -7.95
CA PRO A 189 20.04 -21.86 -6.61
C PRO A 189 19.50 -20.42 -6.58
N LEU A 190 18.52 -20.15 -5.73
CA LEU A 190 17.96 -18.80 -5.58
C LEU A 190 19.06 -17.77 -5.28
N ILE A 191 19.96 -18.12 -4.36
CA ILE A 191 21.14 -17.32 -4.00
C ILE A 191 22.35 -18.25 -3.95
N LYS A 192 23.34 -17.99 -4.79
CA LYS A 192 24.55 -18.83 -4.89
C LYS A 192 25.29 -18.90 -3.54
N GLY A 193 25.62 -20.13 -3.11
CA GLY A 193 26.36 -20.37 -1.88
C GLY A 193 25.56 -20.12 -0.59
N SER A 194 24.24 -20.09 -0.68
CA SER A 194 23.33 -19.86 0.44
C SER A 194 22.43 -21.07 0.69
N ILE A 195 21.91 -21.20 1.91
CA ILE A 195 20.85 -22.14 2.27
C ILE A 195 19.45 -21.59 1.91
N ALA A 196 19.38 -20.42 1.31
CA ALA A 196 18.14 -19.73 0.97
C ALA A 196 17.37 -20.49 -0.12
N THR A 197 16.20 -21.01 0.23
CA THR A 197 15.22 -21.54 -0.72
C THR A 197 14.14 -20.47 -1.01
N PRO A 198 13.41 -20.58 -2.14
CA PRO A 198 12.27 -19.72 -2.42
C PRO A 198 11.25 -19.66 -1.26
N SER A 199 10.94 -20.81 -0.65
CA SER A 199 9.99 -20.90 0.46
C SER A 199 10.50 -20.20 1.72
N LEU A 200 11.78 -20.35 2.08
CA LEU A 200 12.36 -19.69 3.25
C LEU A 200 12.37 -18.17 3.08
N VAL A 201 12.82 -17.66 1.93
CA VAL A 201 12.86 -16.22 1.66
C VAL A 201 11.46 -15.63 1.58
N ALA A 202 10.52 -16.32 0.93
CA ALA A 202 9.11 -15.93 0.91
C ALA A 202 8.49 -15.89 2.32
N GLY A 203 8.84 -16.83 3.20
CA GLY A 203 8.43 -16.84 4.60
C GLY A 203 8.94 -15.61 5.36
N ILE A 204 10.21 -15.26 5.20
CA ILE A 204 10.82 -14.08 5.79
C ILE A 204 10.15 -12.80 5.27
N MET A 205 9.92 -12.71 3.95
CA MET A 205 9.24 -11.57 3.32
C MET A 205 7.80 -11.44 3.81
N ASN A 206 7.02 -12.53 3.83
CA ASN A 206 5.65 -12.54 4.30
C ASN A 206 5.54 -12.12 5.77
N ALA A 207 6.41 -12.65 6.64
CA ALA A 207 6.45 -12.27 8.04
C ALA A 207 6.74 -10.76 8.21
N LYS A 208 7.68 -10.20 7.43
CA LYS A 208 8.05 -8.79 7.55
C LYS A 208 7.03 -7.85 6.92
N TYR A 209 6.62 -8.08 5.68
CA TYR A 209 5.88 -7.12 4.88
C TYR A 209 4.36 -7.28 4.95
N VAL A 210 3.88 -8.51 5.21
CA VAL A 210 2.45 -8.77 5.39
C VAL A 210 2.05 -8.77 6.86
N ASN A 211 2.84 -9.47 7.72
CA ASN A 211 2.52 -9.62 9.15
C ASN A 211 3.21 -8.57 10.04
N GLY A 212 3.99 -7.63 9.46
CA GLY A 212 4.65 -6.55 10.19
C GLY A 212 5.74 -7.01 11.19
N MET A 213 6.26 -8.24 11.08
CA MET A 213 7.26 -8.81 11.98
C MET A 213 8.69 -8.42 11.59
N PRO A 214 9.41 -7.57 12.36
CA PRO A 214 10.77 -7.16 12.05
C PRO A 214 11.75 -8.33 11.96
N LEU A 215 12.78 -8.21 11.14
CA LEU A 215 13.80 -9.26 10.98
C LEU A 215 14.48 -9.63 12.32
N ALA A 216 14.69 -8.67 13.22
CA ALA A 216 15.24 -8.94 14.55
C ALA A 216 14.32 -9.82 15.43
N ARG A 217 13.01 -9.76 15.24
CA ARG A 217 12.08 -10.67 15.91
C ARG A 217 12.08 -12.04 15.25
N GLN A 218 12.19 -12.11 13.93
CA GLN A 218 12.33 -13.37 13.19
C GLN A 218 13.64 -14.09 13.57
N GLU A 219 14.76 -13.38 13.70
CA GLU A 219 16.03 -13.94 14.17
C GLU A 219 15.88 -14.62 15.53
N ARG A 220 15.22 -13.94 16.48
CA ARG A 220 14.95 -14.54 17.80
C ARG A 220 13.98 -15.71 17.74
N GLU A 221 13.00 -15.66 16.85
CA GLU A 221 12.06 -16.76 16.66
C GLU A 221 12.76 -17.97 16.07
N PHE A 222 13.59 -17.79 15.05
CA PHE A 222 14.36 -18.88 14.43
C PHE A 222 15.36 -19.50 15.40
N ALA A 223 15.97 -18.70 16.26
CA ALA A 223 16.88 -19.22 17.31
C ALA A 223 16.19 -20.17 18.30
N ARG A 224 14.86 -20.02 18.52
CA ARG A 224 14.08 -20.97 19.36
C ARG A 224 13.89 -22.33 18.70
N TYR A 225 14.11 -22.43 17.39
CA TYR A 225 14.11 -23.65 16.60
C TYR A 225 15.54 -24.06 16.21
N ASP A 226 16.54 -23.63 16.97
CA ASP A 226 17.98 -23.92 16.74
C ASP A 226 18.53 -23.46 15.39
N LEU A 227 17.82 -22.55 14.69
CA LEU A 227 18.28 -21.96 13.44
C LEU A 227 18.91 -20.58 13.70
N ASN A 228 20.25 -20.50 13.59
CA ASN A 228 21.00 -19.27 13.73
C ASN A 228 21.08 -18.50 12.40
N LEU A 229 20.08 -17.68 12.11
CA LEU A 229 20.00 -16.87 10.90
C LEU A 229 19.95 -15.39 11.26
N SER A 230 21.04 -14.67 10.98
CA SER A 230 21.16 -13.27 11.38
C SER A 230 20.24 -12.34 10.59
N THR A 231 19.81 -11.25 11.24
CA THR A 231 19.08 -10.13 10.61
C THR A 231 19.78 -9.63 9.34
N LYS A 232 21.13 -9.53 9.36
CA LYS A 232 21.93 -9.10 8.20
C LYS A 232 21.79 -10.06 7.02
N THR A 233 21.85 -11.37 7.28
CA THR A 233 21.71 -12.40 6.24
C THR A 233 20.32 -12.35 5.61
N MET A 234 19.27 -12.29 6.42
CA MET A 234 17.88 -12.16 5.94
C MET A 234 17.68 -10.89 5.11
N ALA A 235 18.20 -9.75 5.56
CA ALA A 235 18.12 -8.49 4.81
C ALA A 235 18.82 -8.60 3.45
N ASN A 236 20.01 -9.18 3.40
CA ASN A 236 20.75 -9.39 2.15
C ASN A 236 20.00 -10.32 1.18
N TRP A 237 19.32 -11.34 1.70
CA TRP A 237 18.51 -12.23 0.86
C TRP A 237 17.32 -11.49 0.25
N ILE A 238 16.60 -10.70 1.05
CA ILE A 238 15.50 -9.88 0.58
C ILE A 238 15.97 -8.93 -0.53
N ILE A 239 17.04 -8.15 -0.27
CA ILE A 239 17.59 -7.21 -1.24
C ILE A 239 18.03 -7.92 -2.51
N SER A 240 18.74 -9.04 -2.40
CA SER A 240 19.20 -9.81 -3.57
C SER A 240 18.04 -10.38 -4.39
N CYS A 241 16.96 -10.82 -3.74
CA CYS A 241 15.78 -11.32 -4.45
C CYS A 241 14.98 -10.18 -5.07
N ALA A 242 14.89 -9.03 -4.41
CA ALA A 242 14.28 -7.83 -5.00
C ALA A 242 15.04 -7.38 -6.25
N ASP A 243 16.36 -7.23 -6.17
CA ASP A 243 17.18 -6.76 -7.28
C ASP A 243 17.19 -7.73 -8.47
N ARG A 244 17.27 -9.05 -8.22
CA ARG A 244 17.48 -10.05 -9.28
C ARG A 244 16.21 -10.61 -9.89
N TYR A 245 15.14 -10.69 -9.12
CA TYR A 245 13.92 -11.40 -9.47
C TYR A 245 12.69 -10.52 -9.40
N LEU A 246 12.33 -10.07 -8.20
CA LEU A 246 11.06 -9.38 -7.98
C LEU A 246 10.99 -8.02 -8.67
N GLY A 247 12.14 -7.35 -8.89
CA GLY A 247 12.22 -6.11 -9.65
C GLY A 247 11.78 -6.26 -11.10
N LEU A 248 11.99 -7.44 -11.71
CA LEU A 248 11.50 -7.75 -13.06
C LEU A 248 9.97 -7.80 -13.09
N LEU A 249 9.37 -8.47 -12.11
CA LEU A 249 7.91 -8.55 -11.99
C LEU A 249 7.32 -7.17 -11.64
N TYR A 250 7.97 -6.41 -10.76
CA TYR A 250 7.59 -5.04 -10.45
C TYR A 250 7.59 -4.15 -11.69
N GLY A 251 8.62 -4.26 -12.53
CA GLY A 251 8.71 -3.54 -13.81
C GLY A 251 7.53 -3.88 -14.73
N GLN A 252 7.20 -5.17 -14.86
CA GLN A 252 6.05 -5.62 -15.64
C GLN A 252 4.72 -5.13 -15.06
N MET A 253 4.58 -5.14 -13.73
CA MET A 253 3.41 -4.56 -13.05
C MET A 253 3.30 -3.05 -13.32
N LYS A 254 4.41 -2.32 -13.32
CA LYS A 254 4.44 -0.89 -13.62
C LYS A 254 4.02 -0.59 -15.06
N GLU A 255 4.46 -1.38 -16.03
CA GLU A 255 4.02 -1.26 -17.43
C GLU A 255 2.50 -1.44 -17.57
N GLU A 256 1.92 -2.42 -16.89
CA GLU A 256 0.46 -2.62 -16.87
C GLU A 256 -0.26 -1.49 -16.11
N PHE A 257 0.31 -1.02 -15.02
CA PHE A 257 -0.23 0.10 -14.25
C PHE A 257 -0.36 1.38 -15.07
N LEU A 258 0.64 1.70 -15.87
CA LEU A 258 0.65 2.90 -16.72
C LEU A 258 -0.39 2.89 -17.84
N LYS A 259 -1.02 1.75 -18.11
CA LYS A 259 -2.16 1.63 -19.04
C LYS A 259 -3.50 2.02 -18.38
N SER A 260 -3.56 2.07 -17.05
CA SER A 260 -4.77 2.50 -16.33
C SER A 260 -5.00 3.99 -16.51
N ARG A 261 -6.28 4.38 -16.70
CA ARG A 261 -6.67 5.79 -16.77
C ARG A 261 -7.03 6.40 -15.42
N TYR A 262 -7.30 5.57 -14.41
CA TYR A 262 -7.82 6.02 -13.12
C TYR A 262 -6.93 5.46 -12.01
N ILE A 263 -6.17 6.35 -11.39
CA ILE A 263 -5.20 5.97 -10.37
C ILE A 263 -5.32 6.89 -9.14
N HIS A 264 -4.80 6.40 -8.05
CA HIS A 264 -4.61 7.16 -6.81
C HIS A 264 -3.12 7.31 -6.51
N CYS A 265 -2.77 8.38 -5.82
CA CYS A 265 -1.44 8.59 -5.30
C CYS A 265 -1.49 9.18 -3.89
N ASP A 266 -0.53 8.78 -3.07
CA ASP A 266 -0.29 9.34 -1.75
C ASP A 266 1.16 9.04 -1.34
N GLU A 267 1.68 9.65 -0.28
CA GLU A 267 3.04 9.41 0.17
C GLU A 267 3.15 9.41 1.70
N THR A 268 4.12 8.65 2.20
CA THR A 268 4.42 8.60 3.63
C THR A 268 5.90 8.68 3.91
N ARG A 269 6.25 9.16 5.09
CA ARG A 269 7.64 9.31 5.51
C ARG A 269 8.30 7.96 5.78
N ILE A 270 9.57 7.83 5.39
CA ILE A 270 10.46 6.75 5.78
C ILE A 270 11.79 7.37 6.20
N GLN A 271 12.50 6.77 7.13
CA GLN A 271 13.87 7.15 7.45
C GLN A 271 14.84 6.17 6.79
N VAL A 272 15.83 6.68 6.07
CA VAL A 272 16.96 5.89 5.55
C VAL A 272 18.24 6.42 6.19
N ILE A 273 19.02 5.53 6.85
CA ILE A 273 20.17 5.96 7.65
C ILE A 273 21.37 6.28 6.79
N ASP A 274 21.73 5.37 5.88
CA ASP A 274 22.92 5.48 5.01
C ASP A 274 22.57 6.19 3.69
N GLU A 275 21.80 7.29 3.76
CA GLU A 275 21.49 8.13 2.61
C GLU A 275 22.65 9.11 2.39
N PRO A 276 23.34 9.11 1.22
CA PRO A 276 24.42 10.05 0.93
C PRO A 276 23.96 11.51 1.04
N ASP A 277 24.84 12.36 1.56
CA ASP A 277 24.62 13.81 1.70
C ASP A 277 23.43 14.22 2.58
N GLN A 278 22.85 13.29 3.33
CA GLN A 278 21.80 13.58 4.30
C GLN A 278 22.27 13.27 5.72
N LYS A 279 21.84 14.10 6.68
CA LYS A 279 21.99 13.76 8.10
C LYS A 279 21.04 12.60 8.41
N GLY A 280 21.44 11.68 9.30
CA GLY A 280 20.63 10.50 9.66
C GLY A 280 19.23 10.80 10.23
N SER A 281 18.90 12.07 10.49
CA SER A 281 17.56 12.56 10.86
C SER A 281 16.72 13.00 9.66
N SER A 282 17.24 12.95 8.43
CA SER A 282 16.53 13.35 7.23
C SER A 282 15.35 12.43 6.96
N GLN A 283 14.26 13.02 6.50
CA GLN A 283 13.05 12.28 6.15
C GLN A 283 13.03 12.05 4.65
N ASN A 284 12.96 10.78 4.27
CA ASN A 284 12.73 10.33 2.92
C ASN A 284 11.26 9.91 2.77
N TRP A 285 10.84 9.53 1.58
CA TRP A 285 9.44 9.33 1.27
C TRP A 285 9.23 7.99 0.56
N MET A 286 8.13 7.34 0.92
CA MET A 286 7.60 6.20 0.21
C MET A 286 6.32 6.66 -0.48
N TRP A 287 6.35 6.75 -1.79
CA TRP A 287 5.21 7.05 -2.64
C TRP A 287 4.40 5.79 -2.88
N VAL A 288 3.11 5.94 -3.01
CA VAL A 288 2.19 4.84 -3.27
C VAL A 288 1.28 5.21 -4.41
N TYR A 289 1.25 4.38 -5.41
CA TYR A 289 0.38 4.50 -6.57
C TYR A 289 -0.52 3.28 -6.63
N LEU A 290 -1.80 3.46 -6.85
CA LEU A 290 -2.71 2.33 -7.01
C LEU A 290 -3.79 2.60 -8.06
N THR A 291 -4.30 1.55 -8.68
CA THR A 291 -5.44 1.64 -9.59
C THR A 291 -6.71 1.90 -8.80
N ASP A 292 -7.57 2.80 -9.32
CA ASP A 292 -8.89 3.00 -8.72
C ASP A 292 -9.70 1.70 -8.80
N HIS A 293 -10.45 1.39 -7.75
CA HIS A 293 -11.21 0.13 -7.69
C HIS A 293 -12.40 0.09 -8.67
N TYR A 294 -12.81 1.24 -9.20
CA TYR A 294 -13.78 1.33 -10.27
C TYR A 294 -13.16 1.32 -11.68
N SER A 295 -11.82 1.27 -11.76
CA SER A 295 -11.11 1.09 -13.02
C SER A 295 -11.31 -0.32 -13.57
N GLU A 296 -11.36 -0.45 -14.91
CA GLU A 296 -11.33 -1.75 -15.58
C GLU A 296 -9.96 -2.46 -15.46
N ALA A 297 -8.92 -1.72 -15.09
CA ALA A 297 -7.58 -2.25 -14.90
C ALA A 297 -7.51 -3.21 -13.70
N PRO A 298 -6.61 -4.18 -13.72
CA PRO A 298 -6.34 -5.01 -12.55
C PRO A 298 -6.03 -4.18 -11.31
N GLN A 299 -6.44 -4.66 -10.14
CA GLN A 299 -6.15 -3.98 -8.88
C GLN A 299 -4.66 -4.09 -8.54
N MET A 300 -3.97 -2.97 -8.50
CA MET A 300 -2.53 -2.87 -8.28
C MET A 300 -2.19 -1.81 -7.24
N VAL A 301 -1.17 -2.09 -6.45
CA VAL A 301 -0.50 -1.12 -5.57
C VAL A 301 0.98 -1.16 -5.86
N LEU A 302 1.57 -0.02 -6.17
CA LEU A 302 2.99 0.14 -6.41
C LEU A 302 3.58 1.14 -5.41
N PHE A 303 4.60 0.73 -4.71
CA PHE A 303 5.40 1.58 -3.83
C PHE A 303 6.66 2.02 -4.55
N ASP A 304 7.07 3.25 -4.30
CA ASP A 304 8.28 3.85 -4.88
C ASP A 304 9.02 4.67 -3.83
N TYR A 305 10.32 4.38 -3.66
CA TYR A 305 11.12 5.09 -2.68
C TYR A 305 11.76 6.33 -3.28
N GLU A 306 11.63 7.47 -2.59
CA GLU A 306 12.19 8.73 -3.05
C GLU A 306 12.80 9.55 -1.92
N ARG A 307 13.87 10.30 -2.24
CA ARG A 307 14.60 11.11 -1.27
C ARG A 307 13.80 12.29 -0.73
N THR A 308 12.87 12.80 -1.51
CA THR A 308 12.14 14.03 -1.20
C THR A 308 10.64 13.87 -1.46
N ARG A 309 9.85 14.85 -1.04
CA ARG A 309 8.41 14.97 -1.35
C ARG A 309 8.17 15.86 -2.58
N ALA A 310 9.12 15.98 -3.49
CA ALA A 310 9.00 16.90 -4.62
C ALA A 310 8.03 16.39 -5.69
N GLY A 311 7.28 17.30 -6.30
CA GLY A 311 6.26 16.99 -7.31
C GLY A 311 6.80 16.38 -8.61
N TYR A 312 8.10 16.44 -8.87
CA TYR A 312 8.68 15.76 -10.03
C TYR A 312 8.73 14.22 -9.89
N HIS A 313 8.65 13.68 -8.66
CA HIS A 313 8.66 12.22 -8.46
C HIS A 313 7.44 11.53 -9.09
N PRO A 314 6.19 11.96 -8.84
CA PRO A 314 5.07 11.37 -9.57
C PRO A 314 5.14 11.63 -11.08
N VAL A 315 5.69 12.76 -11.54
CA VAL A 315 5.92 12.98 -12.98
C VAL A 315 6.89 11.94 -13.56
N ASN A 316 8.01 11.71 -12.90
CA ASN A 316 9.00 10.72 -13.32
C ASN A 316 8.45 9.28 -13.25
N PHE A 317 7.66 8.97 -12.21
CA PHE A 317 7.07 7.64 -12.05
C PHE A 317 6.07 7.33 -13.16
N LEU A 318 5.18 8.27 -13.46
CA LEU A 318 4.11 8.12 -14.47
C LEU A 318 4.66 8.29 -15.90
N GLY A 319 5.73 9.07 -16.08
CA GLY A 319 6.34 9.36 -17.37
C GLY A 319 5.44 10.19 -18.29
N ASP A 320 5.93 10.41 -19.52
CA ASP A 320 5.22 11.24 -20.51
C ASP A 320 4.06 10.49 -21.21
N THR A 321 4.00 9.18 -21.04
CA THR A 321 3.00 8.31 -21.70
C THR A 321 1.70 8.15 -20.91
N PHE A 322 1.71 8.51 -19.63
CA PHE A 322 0.51 8.42 -18.81
C PHE A 322 -0.48 9.54 -19.14
N HIS A 323 -1.72 9.13 -19.46
CA HIS A 323 -2.84 10.03 -19.73
C HIS A 323 -4.06 9.56 -18.94
N GLY A 324 -4.48 10.33 -17.93
CA GLY A 324 -5.60 9.90 -17.11
C GLY A 324 -5.87 10.78 -15.91
N TYR A 325 -6.59 10.22 -14.95
CA TYR A 325 -6.98 10.87 -13.72
C TYR A 325 -6.14 10.38 -12.55
N LEU A 326 -5.68 11.32 -11.74
CA LEU A 326 -4.93 11.08 -10.52
C LEU A 326 -5.72 11.61 -9.33
N THR A 327 -6.26 10.71 -8.50
CA THR A 327 -6.91 11.08 -7.24
C THR A 327 -5.86 11.16 -6.13
N CYS A 328 -5.77 12.31 -5.46
CA CYS A 328 -4.79 12.54 -4.40
C CYS A 328 -5.34 13.47 -3.31
N ASP A 329 -4.50 13.76 -2.31
CA ASP A 329 -4.79 14.80 -1.32
C ASP A 329 -4.57 16.21 -1.92
N GLY A 330 -4.83 17.24 -1.10
CA GLY A 330 -4.63 18.64 -1.51
C GLY A 330 -3.18 19.12 -1.43
N TYR A 331 -2.19 18.24 -1.50
CA TYR A 331 -0.79 18.65 -1.48
C TYR A 331 -0.41 19.37 -2.80
N GLN A 332 0.16 20.57 -2.67
CA GLN A 332 0.41 21.48 -3.79
C GLN A 332 1.30 20.87 -4.90
N ALA A 333 2.16 19.92 -4.56
CA ALA A 333 3.03 19.26 -5.53
C ALA A 333 2.27 18.52 -6.64
N TYR A 334 1.06 18.04 -6.37
CA TYR A 334 0.21 17.39 -7.37
C TYR A 334 -0.44 18.37 -8.36
N HIS A 335 -0.53 19.67 -8.00
CA HIS A 335 -1.17 20.68 -8.85
C HIS A 335 -0.30 21.15 -10.02
N GLY A 336 0.99 20.80 -10.04
CA GLY A 336 1.96 21.15 -11.09
C GLY A 336 2.33 19.98 -11.99
N LEU A 337 1.51 18.94 -12.07
CA LEU A 337 1.73 17.80 -12.95
C LEU A 337 1.49 18.17 -14.43
N ASN A 338 1.93 17.32 -15.36
CA ASN A 338 1.75 17.51 -16.79
C ASN A 338 0.26 17.65 -17.17
N ASP A 339 -0.04 18.39 -18.22
CA ASP A 339 -1.42 18.61 -18.73
C ASP A 339 -2.15 17.31 -19.13
N SER A 340 -1.39 16.23 -19.38
CA SER A 340 -1.95 14.89 -19.65
C SER A 340 -2.57 14.23 -18.42
N ILE A 341 -2.31 14.76 -17.21
CA ILE A 341 -2.76 14.21 -15.92
C ILE A 341 -3.83 15.13 -15.33
N THR A 342 -5.04 14.65 -15.25
CA THR A 342 -6.14 15.36 -14.60
C THR A 342 -6.18 15.01 -13.11
N VAL A 343 -5.77 15.95 -12.27
CA VAL A 343 -5.78 15.75 -10.80
C VAL A 343 -7.19 15.87 -10.27
N THR A 344 -7.62 14.91 -9.43
CA THR A 344 -8.88 14.92 -8.69
C THR A 344 -8.62 14.98 -7.18
N GLY A 345 -9.47 15.74 -6.47
CA GLY A 345 -9.31 16.00 -5.03
C GLY A 345 -10.00 14.94 -4.15
N CYS A 346 -9.73 15.01 -2.86
CA CYS A 346 -10.24 14.09 -1.85
C CYS A 346 -11.19 14.79 -0.87
N PHE A 347 -12.48 14.46 -0.90
CA PHE A 347 -13.46 15.01 0.04
C PHE A 347 -13.23 14.58 1.49
N THR A 348 -12.55 13.45 1.74
CA THR A 348 -12.19 13.04 3.10
C THR A 348 -11.31 14.08 3.78
N HIS A 349 -10.36 14.69 3.07
CA HIS A 349 -9.48 15.72 3.62
C HIS A 349 -10.25 17.01 3.96
N ALA A 350 -11.15 17.46 3.10
CA ALA A 350 -12.04 18.58 3.41
C ALA A 350 -12.91 18.26 4.65
N ARG A 351 -13.52 17.08 4.67
CA ARG A 351 -14.35 16.60 5.79
C ARG A 351 -13.61 16.56 7.11
N ARG A 352 -12.35 16.05 7.13
CA ARG A 352 -11.53 15.99 8.36
C ARG A 352 -11.26 17.35 8.95
N ARG A 353 -11.07 18.39 8.14
CA ARG A 353 -10.89 19.76 8.64
C ARG A 353 -12.14 20.31 9.32
N PHE A 354 -13.31 20.09 8.72
CA PHE A 354 -14.58 20.44 9.36
C PHE A 354 -14.85 19.63 10.62
N ASP A 355 -14.50 18.34 10.63
CA ASP A 355 -14.64 17.50 11.84
C ASP A 355 -13.71 17.96 12.98
N ALA A 356 -12.49 18.40 12.66
CA ALA A 356 -11.57 18.99 13.64
C ALA A 356 -12.15 20.26 14.25
N ALA A 357 -12.73 21.16 13.42
CA ALA A 357 -13.40 22.36 13.89
C ALA A 357 -14.63 22.03 14.77
N LEU A 358 -15.44 21.07 14.35
CA LEU A 358 -16.63 20.62 15.12
C LEU A 358 -16.19 19.95 16.43
N THR A 359 -15.15 19.16 16.44
CA THR A 359 -14.64 18.46 17.64
C THR A 359 -14.11 19.46 18.67
N ALA A 360 -13.49 20.55 18.24
CA ALA A 360 -13.07 21.63 19.15
C ALA A 360 -14.24 22.28 19.90
N LEU A 361 -15.41 22.35 19.26
CA LEU A 361 -16.62 22.95 19.86
C LEU A 361 -17.40 21.98 20.77
N LYS A 362 -17.19 20.67 20.68
CA LYS A 362 -17.97 19.66 21.46
C LYS A 362 -17.91 19.84 22.97
N LYS A 363 -16.86 20.50 23.48
CA LYS A 363 -16.73 20.74 24.94
C LYS A 363 -17.61 21.86 25.46
N ASP A 364 -17.88 22.84 24.62
CA ASP A 364 -18.50 24.12 25.03
C ASP A 364 -19.94 24.28 24.52
N PHE A 365 -20.38 23.42 23.60
CA PHE A 365 -21.66 23.52 22.91
C PHE A 365 -22.56 22.31 23.19
N THR A 366 -23.88 22.56 23.33
CA THR A 366 -24.88 21.48 23.35
C THR A 366 -25.03 20.84 21.97
N LYS A 367 -25.68 19.68 21.90
CA LYS A 367 -25.93 18.98 20.62
C LYS A 367 -26.75 19.83 19.64
N GLU A 368 -27.68 20.62 20.15
CA GLU A 368 -28.53 21.53 19.37
C GLU A 368 -27.70 22.68 18.80
N GLN A 369 -26.87 23.30 19.63
CA GLN A 369 -25.97 24.37 19.20
C GLN A 369 -24.94 23.91 18.19
N LEU A 370 -24.41 22.68 18.34
CA LEU A 370 -23.50 22.10 17.36
C LEU A 370 -24.11 21.96 15.95
N LYS A 371 -25.41 21.64 15.84
CA LYS A 371 -26.11 21.54 14.55
C LYS A 371 -26.19 22.87 13.80
N GLU A 372 -26.17 23.98 14.52
CA GLU A 372 -26.23 25.34 13.97
C GLU A 372 -24.86 25.81 13.44
N THR A 373 -23.76 25.11 13.81
CA THR A 373 -22.42 25.51 13.43
C THR A 373 -22.15 25.26 11.95
N VAL A 374 -21.32 26.12 11.36
CA VAL A 374 -20.85 25.98 9.98
C VAL A 374 -20.19 24.60 9.76
N ALA A 375 -19.37 24.15 10.72
CA ALA A 375 -18.69 22.84 10.64
C ALA A 375 -19.69 21.67 10.52
N TYR A 376 -20.76 21.67 11.35
CA TYR A 376 -21.80 20.63 11.29
C TYR A 376 -22.57 20.67 9.97
N GLN A 377 -22.92 21.85 9.50
CA GLN A 377 -23.64 22.03 8.23
C GLN A 377 -22.81 21.58 7.03
N ALA A 378 -21.50 21.89 7.01
CA ALA A 378 -20.57 21.38 5.98
C ALA A 378 -20.46 19.86 6.02
N MET A 379 -20.27 19.27 7.22
CA MET A 379 -20.22 17.83 7.43
C MET A 379 -21.48 17.13 6.94
N THR A 380 -22.65 17.74 7.16
CA THR A 380 -23.94 17.20 6.71
C THR A 380 -24.03 17.18 5.18
N ARG A 381 -23.66 18.29 4.51
CA ARG A 381 -23.66 18.37 3.04
C ARG A 381 -22.68 17.38 2.41
N ILE A 382 -21.45 17.31 2.92
CA ILE A 382 -20.47 16.31 2.46
C ILE A 382 -20.97 14.89 2.73
N GLY A 383 -21.65 14.66 3.89
CA GLY A 383 -22.25 13.37 4.22
C GLY A 383 -23.33 12.92 3.25
N ILE A 384 -24.07 13.84 2.60
CA ILE A 384 -25.03 13.51 1.55
C ILE A 384 -24.31 12.93 0.33
N LEU A 385 -23.16 13.51 -0.06
CA LEU A 385 -22.35 13.01 -1.20
C LEU A 385 -21.92 11.56 -0.96
N TYR A 386 -21.41 11.24 0.23
CA TYR A 386 -21.03 9.86 0.58
C TYR A 386 -22.23 8.89 0.61
N LYS A 387 -23.42 9.36 1.01
CA LYS A 387 -24.63 8.52 0.93
C LYS A 387 -25.01 8.22 -0.51
N VAL A 388 -24.88 9.19 -1.41
CA VAL A 388 -25.12 8.94 -2.85
C VAL A 388 -24.11 7.91 -3.37
N GLU A 389 -22.83 8.06 -3.07
CA GLU A 389 -21.78 7.11 -3.49
C GLU A 389 -22.07 5.68 -2.99
N GLU A 390 -22.52 5.52 -1.72
CA GLU A 390 -22.91 4.22 -1.18
C GLU A 390 -24.09 3.59 -1.94
N LEU A 391 -25.06 4.39 -2.35
CA LEU A 391 -26.22 3.91 -3.13
C LEU A 391 -25.87 3.49 -4.56
N ILE A 392 -24.83 4.08 -5.13
CA ILE A 392 -24.44 3.86 -6.53
C ILE A 392 -23.20 2.97 -6.69
N LYS A 393 -22.62 2.48 -5.62
CA LYS A 393 -21.35 1.74 -5.64
C LYS A 393 -21.33 0.51 -6.55
N ASP A 394 -22.48 -0.17 -6.67
CA ASP A 394 -22.63 -1.39 -7.45
C ASP A 394 -23.16 -1.13 -8.89
N LYS A 395 -23.37 0.15 -9.26
CA LYS A 395 -23.81 0.56 -10.59
C LYS A 395 -22.63 0.63 -11.57
N THR A 396 -22.96 0.57 -12.86
CA THR A 396 -21.95 0.78 -13.92
C THR A 396 -21.40 2.21 -13.88
N PRO A 397 -20.20 2.46 -14.41
CA PRO A 397 -19.63 3.81 -14.44
C PRO A 397 -20.55 4.83 -15.11
N GLU A 398 -21.21 4.46 -16.20
CA GLU A 398 -22.17 5.34 -16.88
C GLU A 398 -23.37 5.68 -15.98
N GLU A 399 -23.96 4.68 -15.33
CA GLU A 399 -25.07 4.89 -14.39
C GLU A 399 -24.62 5.73 -13.19
N ARG A 400 -23.39 5.52 -12.68
CA ARG A 400 -22.81 6.34 -11.61
C ARG A 400 -22.66 7.78 -12.04
N TYR A 401 -22.15 8.04 -13.24
CA TYR A 401 -22.06 9.38 -13.79
C TYR A 401 -23.44 10.06 -13.83
N GLN A 402 -24.47 9.40 -14.38
CA GLN A 402 -25.81 9.95 -14.48
C GLN A 402 -26.41 10.27 -13.09
N GLU A 403 -26.27 9.36 -12.14
CA GLU A 403 -26.77 9.58 -10.78
C GLU A 403 -26.03 10.72 -10.07
N ARG A 404 -24.73 10.86 -10.28
CA ARG A 404 -23.93 11.97 -9.76
C ARG A 404 -24.38 13.31 -10.34
N GLN A 405 -24.66 13.38 -11.65
CA GLN A 405 -25.20 14.61 -12.27
C GLN A 405 -26.54 15.00 -11.64
N LYS A 406 -27.39 14.01 -11.35
CA LYS A 406 -28.75 14.24 -10.81
C LYS A 406 -28.75 14.55 -9.31
N GLN A 407 -27.95 13.84 -8.52
CA GLN A 407 -28.04 13.88 -7.06
C GLN A 407 -26.86 14.61 -6.40
N SER A 408 -25.62 14.38 -6.88
CA SER A 408 -24.43 14.94 -6.24
C SER A 408 -24.08 16.34 -6.73
N ARG A 409 -24.21 16.62 -8.04
CA ARG A 409 -23.89 17.94 -8.61
C ARG A 409 -24.64 19.09 -7.93
N PRO A 410 -25.97 19.03 -7.73
CA PRO A 410 -26.68 20.11 -7.04
C PRO A 410 -26.20 20.33 -5.60
N VAL A 411 -25.80 19.25 -4.90
CA VAL A 411 -25.29 19.35 -3.54
C VAL A 411 -23.89 19.98 -3.52
N VAL A 412 -23.03 19.61 -4.48
CA VAL A 412 -21.69 20.20 -4.63
C VAL A 412 -21.80 21.69 -4.97
N ASP A 413 -22.67 22.05 -5.91
CA ASP A 413 -22.89 23.46 -6.30
C ASP A 413 -23.38 24.29 -5.11
N ALA A 414 -24.39 23.82 -4.40
CA ALA A 414 -24.91 24.49 -3.20
C ALA A 414 -23.87 24.54 -2.05
N LEU A 415 -23.01 23.54 -1.91
CA LEU A 415 -21.93 23.55 -0.92
C LEU A 415 -20.92 24.67 -1.22
N PHE A 416 -20.43 24.75 -2.45
CA PHE A 416 -19.42 25.74 -2.82
C PHE A 416 -19.98 27.16 -2.86
N GLU A 417 -21.19 27.37 -3.38
CA GLU A 417 -21.88 28.67 -3.32
C GLU A 417 -21.99 29.16 -1.87
N TRP A 418 -22.41 28.27 -0.97
CA TRP A 418 -22.53 28.57 0.44
C TRP A 418 -21.19 28.86 1.12
N LEU A 419 -20.11 28.11 0.79
CA LEU A 419 -18.77 28.36 1.32
C LEU A 419 -18.20 29.70 0.83
N HIS A 420 -18.38 30.04 -0.45
CA HIS A 420 -17.97 31.33 -1.01
C HIS A 420 -18.68 32.49 -0.34
N SER A 421 -19.98 32.37 0.04
CA SER A 421 -20.69 33.40 0.75
C SER A 421 -20.12 33.76 2.13
N MET A 422 -19.25 32.89 2.67
CA MET A 422 -18.62 33.07 3.98
C MET A 422 -17.14 33.42 3.90
N GLU A 423 -16.50 33.33 2.73
CA GLU A 423 -15.06 33.48 2.57
C GLU A 423 -14.49 34.78 3.18
N ASP A 424 -15.16 35.89 2.94
CA ASP A 424 -14.74 37.23 3.44
C ASP A 424 -15.01 37.46 4.93
N SER A 425 -15.92 36.69 5.52
CA SER A 425 -16.37 36.89 6.91
C SER A 425 -15.68 36.00 7.93
N VAL A 426 -14.87 35.02 7.47
CA VAL A 426 -14.28 34.00 8.35
C VAL A 426 -12.87 34.40 8.80
N ASP A 427 -12.62 34.26 10.10
CA ASP A 427 -11.26 34.38 10.64
C ASP A 427 -10.38 33.25 10.08
N ARG A 428 -9.45 33.63 9.19
CA ARG A 428 -8.50 32.70 8.48
C ARG A 428 -7.60 31.91 9.44
N SER A 429 -7.40 32.41 10.66
CA SER A 429 -6.58 31.74 11.68
C SER A 429 -7.33 30.67 12.48
N SER A 430 -8.66 30.66 12.38
CA SER A 430 -9.52 29.71 13.09
C SER A 430 -9.56 28.35 12.38
N LEU A 431 -9.88 27.27 13.13
CA LEU A 431 -10.05 25.93 12.56
C LEU A 431 -11.14 25.89 11.48
N ILE A 432 -12.22 26.65 11.67
CA ILE A 432 -13.29 26.72 10.67
C ILE A 432 -12.86 27.51 9.44
N GLY A 433 -12.08 28.59 9.60
CA GLY A 433 -11.51 29.33 8.50
C GLY A 433 -10.54 28.49 7.68
N ASP A 434 -9.65 27.74 8.34
CA ASP A 434 -8.76 26.77 7.67
C ASP A 434 -9.55 25.72 6.86
N ALA A 435 -10.66 25.20 7.43
CA ALA A 435 -11.51 24.22 6.75
C ALA A 435 -12.20 24.79 5.50
N ILE A 436 -12.75 26.00 5.60
CA ILE A 436 -13.42 26.70 4.49
C ILE A 436 -12.41 27.01 3.39
N LEU A 437 -11.31 27.70 3.72
CA LEU A 437 -10.31 28.11 2.74
C LEU A 437 -9.64 26.91 2.05
N TYR A 438 -9.33 25.86 2.80
CA TYR A 438 -8.83 24.64 2.20
C TYR A 438 -9.82 24.07 1.17
N THR A 439 -11.11 23.97 1.55
CA THR A 439 -12.13 23.40 0.68
C THR A 439 -12.33 24.24 -0.59
N LEU A 440 -12.36 25.57 -0.45
CA LEU A 440 -12.46 26.50 -1.59
C LEU A 440 -11.21 26.42 -2.49
N ASN A 441 -10.02 26.38 -1.93
CA ASN A 441 -8.77 26.21 -2.70
C ASN A 441 -8.72 24.87 -3.47
N GLN A 442 -9.44 23.86 -3.00
CA GLN A 442 -9.53 22.57 -3.63
C GLN A 442 -10.78 22.41 -4.52
N GLU A 443 -11.63 23.43 -4.68
CA GLU A 443 -12.90 23.33 -5.39
C GLU A 443 -12.76 22.70 -6.79
N ASN A 444 -11.85 23.20 -7.60
CA ASN A 444 -11.64 22.70 -8.97
C ASN A 444 -11.30 21.21 -9.01
N TYR A 445 -10.55 20.73 -8.03
CA TYR A 445 -10.13 19.34 -7.93
C TYR A 445 -11.23 18.46 -7.35
N LEU A 446 -11.93 18.97 -6.32
CA LEU A 446 -13.03 18.26 -5.65
C LEU A 446 -14.25 18.07 -6.58
N ARG A 447 -14.51 19.00 -7.50
CA ARG A 447 -15.61 18.88 -8.47
C ARG A 447 -15.38 17.79 -9.50
N ARG A 448 -14.13 17.46 -9.83
CA ARG A 448 -13.76 16.56 -10.93
C ARG A 448 -14.25 15.12 -10.77
N TYR A 449 -14.52 14.65 -9.53
CA TYR A 449 -15.11 13.32 -9.37
C TYR A 449 -16.48 13.17 -10.03
N LEU A 450 -17.15 14.30 -10.33
CA LEU A 450 -18.42 14.34 -11.07
C LEU A 450 -18.26 14.15 -12.58
N ASP A 451 -17.04 14.22 -13.11
CA ASP A 451 -16.79 14.25 -14.55
C ASP A 451 -16.80 12.85 -15.16
N ASP A 452 -16.52 11.82 -14.35
CA ASP A 452 -16.48 10.43 -14.82
C ASP A 452 -16.95 9.46 -13.72
N GLY A 453 -17.72 8.45 -14.10
CA GLY A 453 -18.23 7.45 -13.18
C GLY A 453 -17.18 6.48 -12.62
N HIS A 454 -15.99 6.40 -13.19
CA HIS A 454 -14.89 5.59 -12.66
C HIS A 454 -14.13 6.28 -11.52
N LEU A 455 -14.30 7.59 -11.34
CA LEU A 455 -13.57 8.32 -10.32
C LEU A 455 -14.13 8.05 -8.92
N SER A 456 -13.24 7.95 -7.95
CA SER A 456 -13.59 7.92 -6.52
C SER A 456 -13.78 9.33 -5.97
N ILE A 457 -14.70 9.50 -5.01
CA ILE A 457 -14.92 10.78 -4.30
C ILE A 457 -13.76 11.13 -3.36
N ASP A 458 -12.95 10.16 -2.99
CA ASP A 458 -11.85 10.34 -2.05
C ASP A 458 -10.64 9.46 -2.35
N ASN A 459 -9.55 9.70 -1.61
CA ASN A 459 -8.28 8.98 -1.72
C ASN A 459 -8.10 7.90 -0.63
N ASN A 460 -9.19 7.44 -0.01
CA ASN A 460 -9.11 6.49 1.11
C ASN A 460 -8.46 5.15 0.73
N SER A 461 -8.48 4.77 -0.53
CA SER A 461 -7.80 3.56 -1.02
C SER A 461 -6.28 3.66 -0.88
N ALA A 462 -5.69 4.80 -1.27
CA ALA A 462 -4.26 5.05 -1.09
C ALA A 462 -3.89 5.15 0.39
N GLU A 463 -4.70 5.84 1.20
CA GLU A 463 -4.47 5.93 2.64
C GLU A 463 -4.48 4.55 3.31
N ARG A 464 -5.37 3.63 2.89
CA ARG A 464 -5.37 2.24 3.40
C ARG A 464 -4.10 1.48 3.01
N ALA A 465 -3.63 1.62 1.76
CA ALA A 465 -2.39 0.99 1.32
C ALA A 465 -1.18 1.51 2.12
N ILE A 466 -1.11 2.82 2.33
CA ILE A 466 -0.09 3.46 3.19
C ILE A 466 -0.16 2.97 4.64
N LYS A 467 -1.35 2.72 5.17
CA LYS A 467 -1.53 2.28 6.57
C LYS A 467 -0.77 0.99 6.85
N ASN A 468 -0.82 0.01 5.95
CA ASN A 468 -0.09 -1.26 6.10
C ASN A 468 1.42 -1.02 6.16
N PHE A 469 1.96 -0.18 5.28
CA PHE A 469 3.35 0.24 5.32
C PHE A 469 3.68 0.98 6.62
N ALA A 470 2.85 1.94 7.05
CA ALA A 470 3.07 2.74 8.25
C ALA A 470 3.07 1.90 9.53
N VAL A 471 2.19 0.89 9.63
CA VAL A 471 2.18 -0.09 10.73
C VAL A 471 3.48 -0.89 10.75
N GLY A 472 3.90 -1.42 9.61
CA GLY A 472 5.20 -2.10 9.47
C GLY A 472 6.36 -1.21 9.91
N ARG A 473 6.38 0.04 9.43
CA ARG A 473 7.41 1.04 9.78
C ARG A 473 7.49 1.28 11.30
N ARG A 474 6.40 1.35 12.02
CA ARG A 474 6.41 1.48 13.48
C ARG A 474 7.13 0.33 14.18
N ASN A 475 7.16 -0.85 13.56
CA ASN A 475 7.84 -2.04 14.11
C ASN A 475 9.34 -2.07 13.78
N TRP A 476 9.78 -1.66 12.59
CA TRP A 476 11.18 -1.71 12.17
C TRP A 476 11.86 -0.33 12.07
N LEU A 477 11.15 0.77 12.27
CA LEU A 477 11.52 2.18 12.40
C LEU A 477 12.17 2.82 11.16
N PHE A 478 13.20 2.20 10.56
CA PHE A 478 13.97 2.76 9.46
C PHE A 478 14.46 1.69 8.49
N ALA A 479 14.82 2.11 7.28
CA ALA A 479 15.67 1.33 6.38
C ALA A 479 17.13 1.74 6.59
N LYS A 480 18.06 0.78 6.54
CA LYS A 480 19.47 1.11 6.73
C LYS A 480 20.06 1.79 5.50
N SER A 481 19.68 1.35 4.29
CA SER A 481 20.25 1.81 3.03
C SER A 481 19.15 2.08 1.99
N ILE A 482 19.48 2.83 0.95
CA ILE A 482 18.64 3.07 -0.24
C ILE A 482 18.18 1.73 -0.82
N ARG A 483 19.12 0.81 -1.12
CA ARG A 483 18.78 -0.53 -1.66
C ARG A 483 17.80 -1.30 -0.77
N GLY A 484 17.86 -1.11 0.54
CA GLY A 484 16.90 -1.70 1.48
C GLY A 484 15.53 -1.05 1.41
N ALA A 485 15.45 0.26 1.14
CA ALA A 485 14.21 0.99 0.93
C ALA A 485 13.57 0.59 -0.42
N ASP A 486 14.36 0.56 -1.50
CA ASP A 486 13.92 0.11 -2.84
C ASP A 486 13.41 -1.34 -2.80
N ALA A 487 14.17 -2.25 -2.18
CA ALA A 487 13.75 -3.63 -2.00
C ALA A 487 12.44 -3.74 -1.21
N SER A 488 12.24 -2.87 -0.22
CA SER A 488 10.99 -2.81 0.54
C SER A 488 9.83 -2.31 -0.34
N ALA A 489 10.05 -1.29 -1.18
CA ALA A 489 9.06 -0.82 -2.14
C ALA A 489 8.61 -1.94 -3.09
N VAL A 490 9.56 -2.67 -3.68
CA VAL A 490 9.28 -3.80 -4.58
C VAL A 490 8.49 -4.90 -3.87
N VAL A 491 8.92 -5.33 -2.68
CA VAL A 491 8.25 -6.44 -1.97
C VAL A 491 6.87 -6.04 -1.48
N TYR A 492 6.69 -4.81 -0.94
CA TYR A 492 5.38 -4.29 -0.57
C TYR A 492 4.44 -4.23 -1.77
N SER A 493 4.91 -3.75 -2.92
CA SER A 493 4.10 -3.68 -4.15
C SER A 493 3.54 -5.03 -4.54
N ILE A 494 4.39 -6.05 -4.57
CA ILE A 494 3.99 -7.40 -4.96
C ILE A 494 3.07 -8.03 -3.91
N ALA A 495 3.38 -7.88 -2.61
CA ALA A 495 2.61 -8.47 -1.54
C ALA A 495 1.21 -7.83 -1.40
N GLU A 496 1.12 -6.49 -1.42
CA GLU A 496 -0.16 -5.77 -1.34
C GLU A 496 -1.01 -6.01 -2.60
N THR A 497 -0.41 -6.01 -3.79
CA THR A 497 -1.14 -6.35 -5.01
C THR A 497 -1.65 -7.79 -4.97
N ALA A 498 -0.86 -8.73 -4.44
CA ALA A 498 -1.32 -10.12 -4.26
C ALA A 498 -2.54 -10.19 -3.33
N LEU A 499 -2.52 -9.45 -2.21
CA LEU A 499 -3.66 -9.36 -1.28
C LEU A 499 -4.90 -8.78 -1.95
N LEU A 500 -4.78 -7.69 -2.71
CA LEU A 500 -5.89 -7.07 -3.44
C LEU A 500 -6.54 -8.04 -4.45
N ASN A 501 -5.74 -8.93 -5.05
CA ASN A 501 -6.20 -9.95 -5.98
C ASN A 501 -6.62 -11.26 -5.29
N GLY A 502 -6.74 -11.26 -3.95
CA GLY A 502 -7.21 -12.39 -3.16
C GLY A 502 -6.24 -13.56 -3.11
N LEU A 503 -4.96 -13.34 -3.39
CA LEU A 503 -3.92 -14.36 -3.29
C LEU A 503 -3.46 -14.53 -1.84
N LYS A 504 -2.88 -15.69 -1.54
CA LYS A 504 -2.16 -15.98 -0.29
C LYS A 504 -0.71 -15.54 -0.45
N PRO A 505 -0.25 -14.44 0.16
CA PRO A 505 1.03 -13.81 -0.20
C PRO A 505 2.25 -14.74 -0.04
N TYR A 506 2.30 -15.55 1.02
CA TYR A 506 3.39 -16.51 1.21
C TYR A 506 3.50 -17.51 0.04
N VAL A 507 2.36 -18.12 -0.32
CA VAL A 507 2.31 -19.14 -1.39
C VAL A 507 2.70 -18.51 -2.72
N TYR A 508 2.17 -17.32 -2.99
CA TYR A 508 2.44 -16.57 -4.20
C TYR A 508 3.92 -16.14 -4.30
N LEU A 509 4.48 -15.53 -3.27
CA LEU A 509 5.89 -15.12 -3.24
C LEU A 509 6.85 -16.31 -3.40
N SER A 510 6.55 -17.44 -2.74
CA SER A 510 7.35 -18.65 -2.87
C SER A 510 7.38 -19.17 -4.32
N TYR A 511 6.21 -19.21 -4.95
CA TYR A 511 6.06 -19.62 -6.35
C TYR A 511 6.77 -18.67 -7.32
N VAL A 512 6.55 -17.37 -7.17
CA VAL A 512 7.17 -16.34 -8.02
C VAL A 512 8.70 -16.40 -7.95
N LEU A 513 9.27 -16.52 -6.74
CA LEU A 513 10.72 -16.65 -6.57
C LEU A 513 11.26 -17.94 -7.22
N ASP A 514 10.52 -19.04 -7.13
CA ASP A 514 10.89 -20.30 -7.72
C ASP A 514 10.84 -20.26 -9.25
N GLU A 515 9.80 -19.70 -9.84
CA GLU A 515 9.67 -19.57 -11.29
C GLU A 515 10.69 -18.58 -11.86
N LEU A 516 10.87 -17.40 -11.24
CA LEU A 516 11.83 -16.40 -11.73
C LEU A 516 13.28 -16.92 -11.71
N ARG A 517 13.68 -17.69 -10.68
CA ARG A 517 15.03 -18.30 -10.66
C ARG A 517 15.27 -19.30 -11.80
N LYS A 518 14.20 -19.98 -12.26
CA LYS A 518 14.26 -20.94 -13.38
C LYS A 518 14.32 -20.22 -14.73
N MET A 519 13.69 -19.06 -14.87
CA MET A 519 13.66 -18.28 -16.11
C MET A 519 15.01 -17.63 -16.44
N GLY A 520 15.91 -17.51 -15.47
CA GLY A 520 17.20 -16.85 -15.66
C GLY A 520 17.10 -15.31 -15.64
N PRO A 521 18.19 -14.59 -16.04
CA PRO A 521 18.30 -13.15 -15.84
C PRO A 521 17.50 -12.29 -16.85
N PHE A 522 17.00 -12.88 -17.94
CA PHE A 522 16.30 -12.17 -19.01
C PHE A 522 15.00 -12.90 -19.40
N PRO A 523 14.00 -12.96 -18.51
CA PRO A 523 12.71 -13.55 -18.84
C PRO A 523 12.01 -12.73 -19.93
N LYS A 524 11.20 -13.38 -20.76
CA LYS A 524 10.37 -12.69 -21.74
C LYS A 524 9.16 -12.03 -21.03
N PRO A 525 8.62 -10.92 -21.58
CA PRO A 525 7.41 -10.30 -21.02
C PRO A 525 6.25 -11.27 -20.83
N ASP A 526 6.03 -12.19 -21.79
CA ASP A 526 4.97 -13.20 -21.69
C ASP A 526 5.17 -14.16 -20.50
N ASP A 527 6.43 -14.48 -20.17
CA ASP A 527 6.73 -15.31 -19.00
C ASP A 527 6.44 -14.56 -17.68
N LEU A 528 6.70 -13.26 -17.66
CA LEU A 528 6.35 -12.41 -16.51
C LEU A 528 4.84 -12.21 -16.40
N ASN A 529 4.13 -12.05 -17.50
CA ASN A 529 2.66 -11.88 -17.51
C ASN A 529 1.94 -13.05 -16.84
N ARG A 530 2.44 -14.28 -16.98
CA ARG A 530 1.87 -15.46 -16.30
C ARG A 530 2.01 -15.42 -14.78
N LEU A 531 3.00 -14.69 -14.27
CA LEU A 531 3.27 -14.55 -12.84
C LEU A 531 2.54 -13.38 -12.19
N LEU A 532 1.92 -12.48 -12.97
CA LEU A 532 1.23 -11.31 -12.42
C LEU A 532 0.11 -11.71 -11.44
N PRO A 533 -0.12 -10.95 -10.36
CA PRO A 533 -1.07 -11.33 -9.30
C PRO A 533 -2.51 -11.56 -9.78
N TRP A 534 -2.90 -10.96 -10.87
CA TRP A 534 -4.23 -11.12 -11.49
C TRP A 534 -4.28 -12.18 -12.58
N SER A 535 -3.15 -12.79 -12.93
CA SER A 535 -3.10 -13.80 -13.98
C SER A 535 -4.01 -15.00 -13.67
N ASN A 536 -4.72 -15.47 -14.70
CA ASN A 536 -5.55 -16.67 -14.63
C ASN A 536 -4.71 -17.96 -14.76
N GLU A 537 -3.43 -17.84 -15.10
CA GLU A 537 -2.50 -18.97 -15.22
C GLU A 537 -1.86 -19.38 -13.89
N LEU A 538 -2.10 -18.59 -12.82
CA LEU A 538 -1.65 -18.96 -11.48
C LEU A 538 -2.32 -20.25 -11.00
N PRO A 539 -1.57 -21.16 -10.34
CA PRO A 539 -2.11 -22.43 -9.86
C PRO A 539 -3.35 -22.30 -8.99
N GLU A 540 -4.26 -23.26 -9.11
CA GLU A 540 -5.40 -23.38 -8.20
C GLU A 540 -4.94 -23.45 -6.74
N GLY A 541 -5.70 -22.86 -5.83
CA GLY A 541 -5.40 -22.85 -4.40
C GLY A 541 -4.53 -21.67 -3.92
N PHE A 542 -3.98 -20.85 -4.84
CA PHE A 542 -3.28 -19.60 -4.47
C PHE A 542 -4.25 -18.52 -3.98
N ARG A 543 -5.49 -18.57 -4.44
CA ARG A 543 -6.53 -17.61 -4.05
C ARG A 543 -7.22 -18.03 -2.75
N THR A 544 -7.56 -17.05 -1.94
CA THR A 544 -8.43 -17.25 -0.78
C THR A 544 -9.86 -17.55 -1.26
N LYS A 545 -10.52 -18.50 -0.62
CA LYS A 545 -11.95 -18.73 -0.91
C LYS A 545 -12.73 -17.49 -0.48
N LYS A 546 -13.47 -16.87 -1.41
CA LYS A 546 -14.37 -15.76 -1.04
C LYS A 546 -15.37 -16.27 0.00
N LYS A 547 -15.48 -15.57 1.13
CA LYS A 547 -16.62 -15.76 2.02
C LYS A 547 -17.88 -15.45 1.23
N LYS A 548 -18.76 -16.43 1.10
CA LYS A 548 -20.10 -16.26 0.49
C LYS A 548 -20.97 -15.38 1.36
#